data_59cde7dfeb52bacd2b3529b0aab6d2ae
#
_entry.id   59cde7dfeb52bacd2b3529b0aab6d2ae
#
_cell.length_a   1.000
_cell.length_b   1.000
_cell.length_c   1.000
_cell.angle_alpha   90.00
_cell.angle_beta   90.00
_cell.angle_gamma   90.00
#
_symmetry.space_group_name_H-M   'P 1'
#
loop_
_entity.id
_entity.type
_entity.pdbx_description
1 polymer ?
#
loop_
_entity_poly.entity_id
_entity_poly.type
_entity_poly.pdbx_seq_one_letter_code
_entity_poly.pdbx_strand_id
1 'polypeptide(L)'
;MGYFYLLIAIIGEVVGTTYLKSTNNFSELIPSTYVVVGYATAFYFMMLAMKTIPIAITYSIWAAVGISAITILGALKYKEIPDLMALLGLSLIIVGVIILVFYSKMSVN
;
A
#
# COMPACT_ATOMS: atom_id res chain seq x y z
N MET A 1 -7.40 10.74 13.49
CA MET A 1 -6.45 11.28 12.49
C MET A 1 -5.47 10.21 11.97
N GLY A 2 -5.17 9.18 12.77
CA GLY A 2 -4.26 8.12 12.32
C GLY A 2 -4.69 7.45 11.03
N TYR A 3 -5.96 7.09 10.91
CA TYR A 3 -6.47 6.45 9.69
C TYR A 3 -6.49 7.39 8.50
N PHE A 4 -6.65 8.68 8.73
CA PHE A 4 -6.52 9.67 7.66
C PHE A 4 -5.09 9.74 7.13
N TYR A 5 -4.10 9.78 8.04
CA TYR A 5 -2.69 9.73 7.65
C TYR A 5 -2.36 8.44 6.89
N LEU A 6 -2.92 7.33 7.36
CA LEU A 6 -2.70 6.04 6.70
C LEU A 6 -3.26 6.03 5.28
N LEU A 7 -4.43 6.64 5.07
CA LEU A 7 -5.01 6.76 3.72
C LEU A 7 -4.07 7.54 2.79
N ILE A 8 -3.55 8.68 3.25
CA ILE A 8 -2.60 9.47 2.45
C ILE A 8 -1.34 8.64 2.16
N ALA A 9 -0.84 7.92 3.15
CA ALA A 9 0.33 7.06 2.98
C ALA A 9 0.11 5.99 1.92
N ILE A 10 -1.05 5.35 1.93
CA ILE A 10 -1.39 4.32 0.95
C ILE A 10 -1.49 4.90 -0.45
N ILE A 11 -2.11 6.07 -0.59
CA ILE A 11 -2.20 6.74 -1.90
C ILE A 11 -0.79 7.03 -2.44
N GLY A 12 0.10 7.56 -1.60
CA GLY A 12 1.47 7.84 -2.01
C GLY A 12 2.22 6.59 -2.43
N GLU A 13 2.09 5.51 -1.65
CA GLU A 13 2.73 4.22 -1.96
C GLU A 13 2.20 3.63 -3.26
N VAL A 14 0.89 3.66 -3.47
CA VAL A 14 0.28 3.11 -4.68
C VAL A 14 0.75 3.88 -5.91
N VAL A 15 0.83 5.20 -5.83
CA VAL A 15 1.39 6.01 -6.92
C VAL A 15 2.84 5.62 -7.18
N GLY A 16 3.66 5.57 -6.13
CA GLY A 16 5.07 5.23 -6.28
C GLY A 16 5.28 3.87 -6.92
N THR A 17 4.62 2.85 -6.39
CA THR A 17 4.80 1.47 -6.87
C THR A 17 4.25 1.30 -8.28
N THR A 18 3.13 1.96 -8.61
CA THR A 18 2.55 1.86 -9.95
C THR A 18 3.51 2.39 -11.02
N TYR A 19 4.23 3.47 -10.72
CA TYR A 19 5.16 4.06 -11.69
C TYR A 19 6.59 3.53 -11.61
N LEU A 20 6.87 2.66 -10.62
CA LEU A 20 8.22 2.13 -10.41
C LEU A 20 8.75 1.42 -11.65
N LYS A 21 7.94 0.58 -12.27
CA LYS A 21 8.31 -0.15 -13.49
C LYS A 21 8.56 0.81 -14.65
N SER A 22 7.83 1.92 -14.70
CA SER A 22 7.96 2.91 -15.78
C SER A 22 9.23 3.76 -15.68
N THR A 23 9.97 3.70 -14.56
CA THR A 23 11.18 4.50 -14.39
C THR A 23 12.33 4.03 -15.27
N ASN A 24 12.29 2.79 -15.74
CA ASN A 24 13.36 2.19 -16.53
C ASN A 24 14.73 2.41 -15.86
N ASN A 25 14.89 1.84 -14.66
CA ASN A 25 16.08 1.98 -13.81
C ASN A 25 16.33 3.44 -13.37
N PHE A 26 15.25 4.21 -13.20
CA PHE A 26 15.29 5.63 -12.83
C PHE A 26 15.95 6.52 -13.88
N SER A 27 15.95 6.08 -15.14
CA SER A 27 16.41 6.90 -16.25
C SER A 27 15.34 7.83 -16.79
N GLU A 28 14.05 7.54 -16.54
CA GLU A 28 12.93 8.36 -16.99
C GLU A 28 12.54 9.34 -15.88
N LEU A 29 12.68 10.64 -16.16
CA LEU A 29 12.55 11.68 -15.13
C LEU A 29 11.15 11.76 -14.54
N ILE A 30 10.10 11.74 -15.37
CA ILE A 30 8.73 11.95 -14.89
C ILE A 30 8.27 10.80 -14.00
N PRO A 31 8.35 9.51 -14.43
CA PRO A 31 7.98 8.41 -13.53
C PRO A 31 8.85 8.35 -12.28
N SER A 32 10.15 8.65 -12.40
CA SER A 32 11.06 8.64 -11.25
C SER A 32 10.65 9.67 -10.21
N THR A 33 10.18 10.85 -10.65
CA THR A 33 9.68 11.89 -9.75
C THR A 33 8.44 11.39 -9.00
N TYR A 34 7.50 10.72 -9.69
CA TYR A 34 6.32 10.16 -9.04
C TYR A 34 6.70 9.12 -7.98
N VAL A 35 7.69 8.29 -8.26
CA VAL A 35 8.16 7.27 -7.31
C VAL A 35 8.75 7.93 -6.06
N VAL A 36 9.64 8.88 -6.24
CA VAL A 36 10.32 9.53 -5.11
C VAL A 36 9.32 10.31 -4.25
N VAL A 37 8.48 11.13 -4.86
CA VAL A 37 7.48 11.91 -4.14
C VAL A 37 6.45 11.00 -3.48
N GLY A 38 6.00 9.97 -4.19
CA GLY A 38 5.02 9.02 -3.66
C GLY A 38 5.53 8.30 -2.43
N TYR A 39 6.74 7.74 -2.48
CA TYR A 39 7.31 7.02 -1.35
C TYR A 39 7.68 7.95 -0.19
N ALA A 40 8.19 9.13 -0.46
CA ALA A 40 8.47 10.09 0.60
C ALA A 40 7.19 10.45 1.36
N THR A 41 6.12 10.73 0.63
CA THR A 41 4.80 11.00 1.22
C THR A 41 4.30 9.79 2.01
N ALA A 42 4.41 8.60 1.42
CA ALA A 42 3.94 7.36 2.04
C ALA A 42 4.61 7.11 3.40
N PHE A 43 5.92 7.16 3.44
CA PHE A 43 6.64 6.86 4.69
C PHE A 43 6.44 7.94 5.74
N TYR A 44 6.37 9.20 5.33
CA TYR A 44 6.11 10.27 6.29
C TYR A 44 4.75 10.11 6.95
N PHE A 45 3.70 9.93 6.17
CA PHE A 45 2.35 9.79 6.73
C PHE A 45 2.12 8.46 7.43
N MET A 46 2.82 7.40 7.02
CA MET A 46 2.77 6.14 7.76
C MET A 46 3.39 6.30 9.15
N MET A 47 4.49 7.05 9.25
CA MET A 47 5.08 7.38 10.55
C MET A 47 4.08 8.11 11.44
N LEU A 48 3.35 9.08 10.88
CA LEU A 48 2.33 9.81 11.65
C LEU A 48 1.19 8.87 12.10
N ALA A 49 0.78 7.96 11.24
CA ALA A 49 -0.27 6.98 11.58
C ALA A 49 0.15 6.08 12.74
N MET A 50 1.42 5.71 12.79
CA MET A 50 1.94 4.81 13.83
C MET A 50 1.95 5.43 15.22
N LYS A 51 1.73 6.73 15.34
CA LYS A 51 1.61 7.37 16.65
C LYS A 51 0.34 6.96 17.39
N THR A 52 -0.70 6.58 16.67
CA THR A 52 -1.99 6.21 17.24
C THR A 52 -2.48 4.83 16.85
N ILE A 53 -1.86 4.21 15.87
CA ILE A 53 -2.22 2.86 15.39
C ILE A 53 -1.01 1.95 15.58
N PRO A 54 -1.18 0.75 16.15
CA PRO A 54 -0.04 -0.16 16.31
C PRO A 54 0.67 -0.44 14.99
N ILE A 55 1.98 -0.62 15.04
CA ILE A 55 2.81 -0.81 13.84
C ILE A 55 2.28 -1.97 12.99
N ALA A 56 1.96 -3.10 13.61
CA ALA A 56 1.49 -4.27 12.89
C ALA A 56 0.17 -4.00 12.17
N ILE A 57 -0.75 -3.28 12.81
CA ILE A 57 -2.04 -2.95 12.21
C ILE A 57 -1.85 -1.92 11.09
N THR A 58 -1.05 -0.89 11.32
CA THR A 58 -0.73 0.10 10.28
C THR A 58 -0.17 -0.57 9.03
N TYR A 59 0.84 -1.41 9.23
CA TYR A 59 1.50 -2.07 8.12
C TYR A 59 0.59 -3.06 7.41
N SER A 60 -0.25 -3.77 8.16
CA SER A 60 -1.18 -4.75 7.57
C SER A 60 -2.23 -4.08 6.70
N ILE A 61 -2.82 -2.98 7.16
CA ILE A 61 -3.79 -2.22 6.37
C ILE A 61 -3.13 -1.66 5.12
N TRP A 62 -1.94 -1.05 5.29
CA TRP A 62 -1.19 -0.50 4.17
C TRP A 62 -0.90 -1.57 3.12
N ALA A 63 -0.44 -2.75 3.58
CA ALA A 63 -0.14 -3.85 2.66
C ALA A 63 -1.38 -4.37 1.95
N ALA A 64 -2.48 -4.61 2.67
CA ALA A 64 -3.68 -5.20 2.07
C ALA A 64 -4.36 -4.24 1.09
N VAL A 65 -4.54 -2.98 1.46
CA VAL A 65 -5.15 -1.99 0.58
C VAL A 65 -4.21 -1.67 -0.58
N GLY A 66 -2.92 -1.54 -0.29
CA GLY A 66 -1.92 -1.26 -1.32
C GLY A 66 -1.83 -2.36 -2.37
N ILE A 67 -1.71 -3.62 -1.94
CA ILE A 67 -1.59 -4.74 -2.89
C ILE A 67 -2.88 -4.90 -3.72
N SER A 68 -4.04 -4.66 -3.11
CA SER A 68 -5.31 -4.72 -3.85
C SER A 68 -5.37 -3.65 -4.93
N ALA A 69 -5.02 -2.41 -4.58
CA ALA A 69 -5.00 -1.30 -5.54
C ALA A 69 -3.97 -1.55 -6.65
N ILE A 70 -2.78 -2.01 -6.30
CA ILE A 70 -1.71 -2.27 -7.27
C ILE A 70 -2.07 -3.42 -8.19
N THR A 71 -2.77 -4.45 -7.69
CA THR A 71 -3.23 -5.54 -8.55
C THR A 71 -4.17 -5.02 -9.63
N ILE A 72 -5.09 -4.13 -9.26
CA ILE A 72 -6.01 -3.51 -10.22
C ILE A 72 -5.25 -2.63 -11.19
N LEU A 73 -4.39 -1.75 -10.70
CA LEU A 73 -3.65 -0.82 -11.54
C LEU A 73 -2.64 -1.53 -12.45
N GLY A 74 -2.01 -2.59 -11.95
CA GLY A 74 -1.11 -3.41 -12.76
C GLY A 74 -1.84 -4.08 -13.90
N ALA A 75 -3.07 -4.57 -13.64
CA ALA A 75 -3.89 -5.15 -14.70
C ALA A 75 -4.26 -4.11 -15.75
N LEU A 76 -4.62 -2.90 -15.33
CA LEU A 76 -5.04 -1.84 -16.23
C LEU A 76 -3.87 -1.21 -17.00
N LYS A 77 -2.77 -0.91 -16.30
CA LYS A 77 -1.63 -0.17 -16.87
C LYS A 77 -0.65 -1.09 -17.60
N TYR A 78 -0.34 -2.24 -17.01
CA TYR A 78 0.68 -3.15 -17.56
C TYR A 78 0.11 -4.44 -18.10
N LYS A 79 -1.22 -4.60 -18.06
CA LYS A 79 -1.91 -5.81 -18.54
C LYS A 79 -1.47 -7.08 -17.80
N GLU A 80 -1.07 -6.92 -16.55
CA GLU A 80 -0.72 -8.03 -15.66
C GLU A 80 -1.98 -8.53 -14.97
N ILE A 81 -2.68 -9.46 -15.63
CA ILE A 81 -4.00 -9.92 -15.20
C ILE A 81 -3.85 -11.00 -14.13
N PRO A 82 -4.47 -10.84 -12.95
CA PRO A 82 -4.40 -11.86 -11.91
C PRO A 82 -5.19 -13.12 -12.32
N ASP A 83 -4.61 -14.28 -12.04
CA ASP A 83 -5.28 -15.55 -12.24
C ASP A 83 -6.09 -15.93 -10.98
N LEU A 84 -6.71 -17.12 -11.02
CA LEU A 84 -7.53 -17.57 -9.89
C LEU A 84 -6.72 -17.71 -8.60
N MET A 85 -5.49 -18.23 -8.69
CA MET A 85 -4.66 -18.42 -7.50
C MET A 85 -4.22 -17.08 -6.90
N ALA A 86 -3.98 -16.06 -7.74
CA ALA A 86 -3.70 -14.71 -7.26
C ALA A 86 -4.89 -14.13 -6.51
N LEU A 87 -6.10 -14.30 -7.04
CA LEU A 87 -7.32 -13.83 -6.39
C LEU A 87 -7.55 -14.56 -5.06
N LEU A 88 -7.29 -15.86 -5.00
CA LEU A 88 -7.38 -16.63 -3.75
C LEU A 88 -6.39 -16.10 -2.73
N GLY A 89 -5.14 -15.91 -3.11
CA GLY A 89 -4.12 -15.39 -2.21
C GLY A 89 -4.44 -14.00 -1.68
N LEU A 90 -4.91 -13.10 -2.56
CA LEU A 90 -5.36 -11.77 -2.16
C LEU A 90 -6.51 -11.84 -1.18
N SER A 91 -7.47 -12.72 -1.41
CA SER A 91 -8.61 -12.90 -0.52
C SER A 91 -8.16 -13.32 0.89
N LEU A 92 -7.19 -14.23 0.98
CA LEU A 92 -6.64 -14.67 2.26
C LEU A 92 -5.93 -13.52 2.99
N ILE A 93 -5.18 -12.69 2.28
CA ILE A 93 -4.53 -11.52 2.87
C ILE A 93 -5.58 -10.58 3.45
N ILE A 94 -6.61 -10.27 2.68
CA ILE A 94 -7.67 -9.35 3.11
C ILE A 94 -8.38 -9.90 4.34
N VAL A 95 -8.74 -11.18 4.34
CA VAL A 95 -9.39 -11.82 5.50
C VAL A 95 -8.50 -11.73 6.74
N GLY A 96 -7.20 -12.02 6.59
CA GLY A 96 -6.25 -11.93 7.71
C GLY A 96 -6.17 -10.51 8.27
N VAL A 97 -6.14 -9.51 7.41
CA VAL A 97 -6.08 -8.10 7.86
C VAL A 97 -7.38 -7.68 8.52
N ILE A 98 -8.53 -8.12 8.02
CA ILE A 98 -9.82 -7.85 8.67
C ILE A 98 -9.82 -8.40 10.10
N ILE A 99 -9.31 -9.60 10.30
CA ILE A 99 -9.21 -10.20 11.63
C ILE A 99 -8.30 -9.34 12.52
N LEU A 100 -7.16 -8.90 12.02
CA LEU A 100 -6.26 -8.02 12.78
C LEU A 100 -6.92 -6.72 13.19
N VAL A 101 -7.60 -6.06 12.25
CA VAL A 101 -8.16 -4.73 12.48
C VAL A 101 -9.33 -4.77 13.47
N PHE A 102 -10.21 -5.77 13.33
CA PHE A 102 -11.47 -5.77 14.07
C PHE A 102 -11.44 -6.68 15.31
N TYR A 103 -10.56 -7.65 15.38
CA TYR A 103 -10.58 -8.64 16.46
C TYR A 103 -9.32 -8.66 17.30
N SER A 104 -8.23 -8.07 16.84
CA SER A 104 -7.01 -7.97 17.66
C SER A 104 -7.17 -6.91 18.72
N LYS A 105 -6.54 -7.15 19.87
CA LYS A 105 -6.52 -6.21 20.99
C LYS A 105 -5.18 -5.48 21.09
N MET A 106 -4.40 -5.46 20.01
CA MET A 106 -3.14 -4.74 20.02
C MET A 106 -3.38 -3.25 20.26
N SER A 107 -2.49 -2.63 21.02
CA SER A 107 -2.59 -1.21 21.34
C SER A 107 -1.21 -0.55 21.26
N VAL A 108 -1.22 0.76 21.08
CA VAL A 108 0.01 1.57 21.08
C VAL A 108 0.50 1.74 22.52
N ASN A 109 1.79 1.53 22.71
CA ASN A 109 2.44 1.78 24.02
C ASN A 109 3.09 3.15 24.05
#